data_f349d92b816cb59e40581789172657cc
#
_entry.id   f349d92b816cb59e40581789172657cc
#
_cell.length_a   1.000
_cell.length_b   1.000
_cell.length_c   1.000
_cell.angle_alpha   90.00
_cell.angle_beta   90.00
_cell.angle_gamma   90.00
#
_symmetry.space_group_name_H-M   'P 1'
#
loop_
_entity.id
_entity.type
_entity.pdbx_description
1 polymer ?
#
loop_
_entity_poly.entity_id
_entity_poly.type
_entity_poly.pdbx_seq_one_letter_code
_entity_poly.pdbx_strand_id
1 'polypeptide(L)'
;ALYWRIRLAHQIGENVLRDLRDRLMAHLLTQPLSFFHARRHGSLISRMISDIEAMRNGVQNNFFISFVSFGQMMAAAALMLLANPRLFLVLLAIVPCLLLVHAFFRGRILHASRVQQETFSRVTSALAETVQGIRVTQGFAREDTNAGIFTRLVRSLAGNVVKTASLTSLYLPLLELNAHGFMAALIGVGGWAALSGTGTGLGDLVTFFFLADLFFSPITIIGTQLSEATLAMAGAERYFRVLDTPPAWTDKPDAGECPRLQGHVEFRDVGFAYVPDRPVLHDIRFTALPGQVIALVGHTGSGKSTIIG
;
A
#
# COMPACT_ATOMS: atom_id res chain seq x y z
N ALA A 1 -10.83 -0.67 27.98
CA ALA A 1 -11.27 -0.49 26.58
C ALA A 1 -10.09 -0.46 25.61
N LEU A 2 -9.07 0.42 25.79
CA LEU A 2 -7.93 0.61 24.89
C LEU A 2 -7.12 -0.69 24.67
N TYR A 3 -6.78 -1.40 25.75
CA TYR A 3 -6.05 -2.67 25.69
C TYR A 3 -6.75 -3.71 24.81
N TRP A 4 -8.03 -3.95 25.03
CA TRP A 4 -8.79 -4.92 24.24
C TRP A 4 -8.94 -4.53 22.78
N ARG A 5 -9.13 -3.23 22.51
CA ARG A 5 -9.18 -2.70 21.14
C ARG A 5 -7.88 -2.99 20.38
N ILE A 6 -6.73 -2.65 20.97
CA ILE A 6 -5.42 -2.86 20.36
C ILE A 6 -5.16 -4.35 20.14
N ARG A 7 -5.41 -5.17 21.17
CA ARG A 7 -5.19 -6.62 21.10
C ARG A 7 -6.05 -7.27 20.02
N LEU A 8 -7.35 -6.96 19.96
CA LEU A 8 -8.25 -7.52 18.95
C LEU A 8 -7.89 -7.05 17.53
N ALA A 9 -7.56 -5.77 17.35
CA ALA A 9 -7.12 -5.24 16.06
C ALA A 9 -5.85 -5.96 15.56
N HIS A 10 -4.87 -6.19 16.43
CA HIS A 10 -3.68 -6.95 16.09
C HIS A 10 -3.99 -8.42 15.78
N GLN A 11 -4.81 -9.08 16.58
CA GLN A 11 -5.19 -10.47 16.32
C GLN A 11 -5.90 -10.64 14.96
N ILE A 12 -6.84 -9.74 14.65
CA ILE A 12 -7.54 -9.74 13.36
C ILE A 12 -6.55 -9.47 12.23
N GLY A 13 -5.69 -8.46 12.39
CA GLY A 13 -4.68 -8.12 11.39
C GLY A 13 -3.72 -9.27 11.08
N GLU A 14 -3.21 -9.95 12.11
CA GLU A 14 -2.31 -11.10 11.94
C GLU A 14 -3.02 -12.33 11.33
N ASN A 15 -4.27 -12.58 11.69
CA ASN A 15 -5.04 -13.66 11.06
C ASN A 15 -5.28 -13.37 9.57
N VAL A 16 -5.67 -12.14 9.21
CA VAL A 16 -5.81 -11.72 7.82
C VAL A 16 -4.48 -11.87 7.07
N LEU A 17 -3.38 -11.43 7.67
CA LEU A 17 -2.04 -11.54 7.09
C LEU A 17 -1.68 -12.99 6.78
N ARG A 18 -1.91 -13.91 7.74
CA ARG A 18 -1.65 -15.33 7.57
C ARG A 18 -2.50 -15.90 6.44
N ASP A 19 -3.80 -15.66 6.47
CA ASP A 19 -4.72 -16.21 5.47
C ASP A 19 -4.40 -15.71 4.04
N LEU A 20 -4.00 -14.44 3.90
CA LEU A 20 -3.57 -13.89 2.62
C LEU A 20 -2.26 -14.52 2.12
N ARG A 21 -1.29 -14.73 3.01
CA ARG A 21 -0.03 -15.40 2.65
C ARG A 21 -0.24 -16.84 2.25
N ASP A 22 -1.04 -17.57 3.01
CA ASP A 22 -1.35 -18.98 2.72
C ASP A 22 -2.07 -19.13 1.37
N ARG A 23 -3.07 -18.29 1.09
CA ARG A 23 -3.78 -18.28 -0.19
C ARG A 23 -2.87 -17.94 -1.36
N LEU A 24 -2.03 -16.91 -1.22
CA LEU A 24 -1.10 -16.52 -2.27
C LEU A 24 -0.07 -17.61 -2.52
N MET A 25 0.49 -18.21 -1.48
CA MET A 25 1.46 -19.30 -1.60
C MET A 25 0.84 -20.54 -2.26
N ALA A 26 -0.34 -20.95 -1.81
CA ALA A 26 -1.06 -22.06 -2.42
C ALA A 26 -1.33 -21.80 -3.92
N HIS A 27 -1.76 -20.59 -4.25
CA HIS A 27 -2.00 -20.21 -5.64
C HIS A 27 -0.72 -20.17 -6.48
N LEU A 28 0.38 -19.64 -5.94
CA LEU A 28 1.67 -19.61 -6.66
C LEU A 28 2.19 -21.02 -6.96
N LEU A 29 1.97 -21.97 -6.06
CA LEU A 29 2.38 -23.38 -6.27
C LEU A 29 1.60 -24.08 -7.38
N THR A 30 0.44 -23.58 -7.77
CA THR A 30 -0.35 -24.11 -8.91
C THR A 30 0.03 -23.46 -10.25
N GLN A 31 0.88 -22.43 -10.25
CA GLN A 31 1.24 -21.71 -11.45
C GLN A 31 2.35 -22.41 -12.24
N PRO A 32 2.30 -22.36 -13.59
CA PRO A 32 3.33 -22.97 -14.46
C PRO A 32 4.65 -22.20 -14.42
N LEU A 33 5.74 -22.85 -14.83
CA LEU A 33 7.06 -22.22 -14.93
C LEU A 33 7.07 -20.98 -15.84
N SER A 34 6.25 -20.97 -16.91
CA SER A 34 6.09 -19.81 -17.79
C SER A 34 5.63 -18.55 -17.04
N PHE A 35 4.77 -18.71 -16.02
CA PHE A 35 4.34 -17.62 -15.15
C PHE A 35 5.53 -16.97 -14.40
N PHE A 36 6.47 -17.79 -13.92
CA PHE A 36 7.66 -17.33 -13.21
C PHE A 36 8.70 -16.74 -14.16
N HIS A 37 8.86 -17.30 -15.36
CA HIS A 37 9.78 -16.76 -16.37
C HIS A 37 9.33 -15.40 -16.92
N ALA A 38 8.02 -15.20 -17.08
CA ALA A 38 7.45 -13.93 -17.55
C ALA A 38 7.50 -12.80 -16.49
N ARG A 39 7.76 -13.12 -15.22
CA ARG A 39 7.73 -12.17 -14.12
C ARG A 39 9.06 -12.13 -13.37
N ARG A 40 9.47 -10.93 -12.95
CA ARG A 40 10.67 -10.78 -12.11
C ARG A 40 10.41 -11.38 -10.71
N HIS A 41 11.23 -12.32 -10.26
CA HIS A 41 11.13 -12.98 -8.95
C HIS A 41 11.00 -11.97 -7.79
N GLY A 42 11.77 -10.86 -7.83
CA GLY A 42 11.69 -9.79 -6.84
C GLY A 42 10.31 -9.14 -6.72
N SER A 43 9.52 -9.08 -7.81
CA SER A 43 8.17 -8.52 -7.75
C SER A 43 7.17 -9.44 -7.05
N LEU A 44 7.35 -10.77 -7.15
CA LEU A 44 6.52 -11.74 -6.43
C LEU A 44 6.82 -11.73 -4.93
N ILE A 45 8.11 -11.68 -4.57
CA ILE A 45 8.56 -11.55 -3.18
C ILE A 45 8.03 -10.25 -2.57
N SER A 46 8.13 -9.12 -3.28
CA SER A 46 7.59 -7.83 -2.83
C SER A 46 6.08 -7.90 -2.56
N ARG A 47 5.31 -8.62 -3.38
CA ARG A 47 3.86 -8.81 -3.14
C ARG A 47 3.56 -9.63 -1.90
N MET A 48 4.34 -10.69 -1.65
CA MET A 48 4.18 -11.52 -0.45
C MET A 48 4.53 -10.76 0.84
N ILE A 49 5.44 -9.80 0.78
CA ILE A 49 5.93 -9.08 1.97
C ILE A 49 5.27 -7.71 2.07
N SER A 50 5.53 -6.82 1.11
CA SER A 50 5.16 -5.40 1.22
C SER A 50 3.68 -5.14 0.95
N ASP A 51 3.10 -5.78 -0.07
CA ASP A 51 1.71 -5.53 -0.46
C ASP A 51 0.74 -6.10 0.58
N ILE A 52 1.02 -7.32 1.07
CA ILE A 52 0.20 -7.94 2.12
C ILE A 52 0.35 -7.16 3.45
N GLU A 53 1.55 -6.66 3.75
CA GLU A 53 1.79 -5.81 4.92
C GLU A 53 1.02 -4.48 4.82
N ALA A 54 0.99 -3.86 3.64
CA ALA A 54 0.18 -2.67 3.38
C ALA A 54 -1.32 -2.94 3.57
N MET A 55 -1.82 -4.10 3.11
CA MET A 55 -3.20 -4.53 3.33
C MET A 55 -3.50 -4.74 4.82
N ARG A 56 -2.60 -5.39 5.57
CA ARG A 56 -2.73 -5.56 7.02
C ARG A 56 -2.86 -4.20 7.71
N ASN A 57 -1.94 -3.29 7.40
CA ASN A 57 -1.95 -1.94 7.98
C ASN A 57 -3.23 -1.18 7.60
N GLY A 58 -3.72 -1.36 6.37
CA GLY A 58 -4.99 -0.81 5.92
C GLY A 58 -6.18 -1.29 6.77
N VAL A 59 -6.25 -2.58 7.06
CA VAL A 59 -7.32 -3.13 7.90
C VAL A 59 -7.11 -2.75 9.37
N GLN A 60 -5.91 -2.99 9.92
CA GLN A 60 -5.63 -2.89 11.35
C GLN A 60 -5.61 -1.44 11.83
N ASN A 61 -4.92 -0.55 11.13
CA ASN A 61 -4.74 0.83 11.55
C ASN A 61 -5.78 1.76 10.91
N ASN A 62 -5.96 1.67 9.57
CA ASN A 62 -6.81 2.65 8.90
C ASN A 62 -8.28 2.41 9.13
N PHE A 63 -8.77 1.19 8.89
CA PHE A 63 -10.19 0.89 9.02
C PHE A 63 -10.65 1.02 10.48
N PHE A 64 -9.98 0.33 11.42
CA PHE A 64 -10.40 0.35 12.82
C PHE A 64 -10.22 1.71 13.47
N ILE A 65 -9.09 2.39 13.24
CA ILE A 65 -8.88 3.73 13.81
C ILE A 65 -9.89 4.73 13.25
N SER A 66 -10.10 4.71 11.92
CA SER A 66 -11.08 5.61 11.28
C SER A 66 -12.51 5.35 11.76
N PHE A 67 -12.90 4.08 11.88
CA PHE A 67 -14.23 3.70 12.35
C PHE A 67 -14.47 4.15 13.79
N VAL A 68 -13.51 3.89 14.70
CA VAL A 68 -13.60 4.31 16.10
C VAL A 68 -13.59 5.84 16.21
N SER A 69 -12.72 6.51 15.45
CA SER A 69 -12.62 7.97 15.44
C SER A 69 -13.92 8.63 14.93
N PHE A 70 -14.50 8.07 13.87
CA PHE A 70 -15.80 8.53 13.37
C PHE A 70 -16.92 8.31 14.40
N GLY A 71 -16.97 7.13 15.02
CA GLY A 71 -17.93 6.85 16.09
C GLY A 71 -17.77 7.79 17.29
N GLN A 72 -16.52 8.08 17.68
CA GLN A 72 -16.20 9.04 18.74
C GLN A 72 -16.69 10.46 18.39
N MET A 73 -16.42 10.91 17.17
CA MET A 73 -16.87 12.22 16.68
C MET A 73 -18.41 12.33 16.70
N MET A 74 -19.09 11.29 16.20
CA MET A 74 -20.57 11.24 16.18
C MET A 74 -21.15 11.21 17.59
N ALA A 75 -20.55 10.43 18.49
CA ALA A 75 -20.98 10.37 19.89
C ALA A 75 -20.77 11.74 20.59
N ALA A 76 -19.63 12.39 20.37
CA ALA A 76 -19.37 13.73 20.89
C ALA A 76 -20.39 14.75 20.38
N ALA A 77 -20.67 14.75 19.06
CA ALA A 77 -21.67 15.62 18.45
C ALA A 77 -23.09 15.40 19.03
N ALA A 78 -23.48 14.12 19.18
CA ALA A 78 -24.77 13.74 19.73
C ALA A 78 -24.90 14.21 21.21
N LEU A 79 -23.87 13.97 22.02
CA LEU A 79 -23.84 14.40 23.41
C LEU A 79 -23.90 15.95 23.55
N MET A 80 -23.16 16.66 22.69
CA MET A 80 -23.22 18.12 22.63
C MET A 80 -24.63 18.62 22.26
N LEU A 81 -25.27 18.02 21.28
CA LEU A 81 -26.62 18.38 20.84
C LEU A 81 -27.65 18.14 21.94
N LEU A 82 -27.52 17.00 22.66
CA LEU A 82 -28.44 16.66 23.77
C LEU A 82 -28.20 17.51 25.00
N ALA A 83 -26.94 17.88 25.28
CA ALA A 83 -26.62 18.72 26.46
C ALA A 83 -27.11 20.17 26.29
N ASN A 84 -26.77 20.82 25.19
CA ASN A 84 -27.22 22.19 24.93
C ASN A 84 -27.24 22.50 23.42
N PRO A 85 -28.42 22.46 22.76
CA PRO A 85 -28.54 22.73 21.34
C PRO A 85 -28.06 24.13 20.89
N ARG A 86 -28.14 25.14 21.79
CA ARG A 86 -27.69 26.51 21.47
C ARG A 86 -26.17 26.57 21.32
N LEU A 87 -25.45 25.94 22.24
CA LEU A 87 -23.99 25.87 22.19
C LEU A 87 -23.53 24.96 20.99
N PHE A 88 -24.32 23.96 20.63
CA PHE A 88 -24.04 23.13 19.46
C PHE A 88 -24.10 23.94 18.15
N LEU A 89 -24.94 24.99 18.07
CA LEU A 89 -24.94 25.90 16.91
C LEU A 89 -23.61 26.65 16.74
N VAL A 90 -22.89 26.94 17.84
CA VAL A 90 -21.54 27.53 17.76
C VAL A 90 -20.57 26.59 17.09
N LEU A 91 -20.64 25.30 17.43
CA LEU A 91 -19.84 24.26 16.75
C LEU A 91 -20.19 24.22 15.26
N LEU A 92 -21.47 24.17 14.93
CA LEU A 92 -21.96 24.09 13.55
C LEU A 92 -21.51 25.28 12.70
N ALA A 93 -21.40 26.47 13.29
CA ALA A 93 -20.92 27.68 12.61
C ALA A 93 -19.42 27.64 12.27
N ILE A 94 -18.62 26.86 13.01
CA ILE A 94 -17.17 26.76 12.81
C ILE A 94 -16.81 25.61 11.84
N VAL A 95 -17.63 24.57 11.77
CA VAL A 95 -17.41 23.41 10.87
C VAL A 95 -17.19 23.82 9.41
N PRO A 96 -17.93 24.75 8.80
CA PRO A 96 -17.67 25.20 7.43
C PRO A 96 -16.27 25.78 7.24
N CYS A 97 -15.76 26.55 8.20
CA CYS A 97 -14.40 27.10 8.16
C CYS A 97 -13.35 25.99 8.16
N LEU A 98 -13.52 24.98 8.97
CA LEU A 98 -12.67 23.78 9.01
C LEU A 98 -12.70 23.05 7.67
N LEU A 99 -13.88 22.83 7.10
CA LEU A 99 -14.03 22.18 5.79
C LEU A 99 -13.37 22.98 4.66
N LEU A 100 -13.45 24.30 4.67
CA LEU A 100 -12.78 25.17 3.72
C LEU A 100 -11.25 25.07 3.81
N VAL A 101 -10.70 25.13 5.04
CA VAL A 101 -9.27 24.92 5.26
C VAL A 101 -8.84 23.55 4.74
N HIS A 102 -9.57 22.50 5.07
CA HIS A 102 -9.28 21.15 4.61
C HIS A 102 -9.33 21.05 3.07
N ALA A 103 -10.38 21.55 2.45
CA ALA A 103 -10.54 21.52 0.99
C ALA A 103 -9.42 22.27 0.25
N PHE A 104 -8.99 23.43 0.81
CA PHE A 104 -7.92 24.24 0.24
C PHE A 104 -6.56 23.55 0.29
N PHE A 105 -6.22 22.89 1.39
CA PHE A 105 -4.90 22.30 1.59
C PHE A 105 -4.79 20.87 1.05
N ARG A 106 -5.87 20.08 1.09
CA ARG A 106 -5.87 18.65 0.69
C ARG A 106 -5.25 18.43 -0.68
N GLY A 107 -5.72 19.13 -1.69
CA GLY A 107 -5.22 18.96 -3.06
C GLY A 107 -3.75 19.34 -3.21
N ARG A 108 -3.33 20.43 -2.55
CA ARG A 108 -1.95 20.91 -2.57
C ARG A 108 -0.97 19.97 -1.91
N ILE A 109 -1.33 19.48 -0.71
CA ILE A 109 -0.51 18.52 0.05
C ILE A 109 -0.41 17.21 -0.73
N LEU A 110 -1.52 16.68 -1.25
CA LEU A 110 -1.53 15.43 -2.01
C LEU A 110 -0.66 15.54 -3.28
N HIS A 111 -0.74 16.65 -4.00
CA HIS A 111 0.12 16.89 -5.18
C HIS A 111 1.60 16.98 -4.80
N ALA A 112 1.94 17.78 -3.78
CA ALA A 112 3.32 17.91 -3.31
C ALA A 112 3.90 16.57 -2.84
N SER A 113 3.12 15.76 -2.12
CA SER A 113 3.51 14.43 -1.67
C SER A 113 3.75 13.47 -2.84
N ARG A 114 2.94 13.52 -3.90
CA ARG A 114 3.17 12.72 -5.12
C ARG A 114 4.49 13.10 -5.81
N VAL A 115 4.74 14.40 -6.00
CA VAL A 115 5.99 14.87 -6.59
C VAL A 115 7.21 14.48 -5.75
N GLN A 116 7.09 14.56 -4.43
CA GLN A 116 8.13 14.10 -3.50
C GLN A 116 8.39 12.61 -3.67
N GLN A 117 7.35 11.77 -3.73
CA GLN A 117 7.47 10.33 -3.91
C GLN A 117 8.09 9.94 -5.25
N GLU A 118 7.70 10.62 -6.34
CA GLU A 118 8.30 10.42 -7.66
C GLU A 118 9.79 10.78 -7.66
N THR A 119 10.15 11.90 -7.00
CA THR A 119 11.56 12.32 -6.90
C THR A 119 12.36 11.34 -6.03
N PHE A 120 11.79 10.84 -4.94
CA PHE A 120 12.41 9.80 -4.13
C PHE A 120 12.66 8.52 -4.93
N SER A 121 11.69 8.08 -5.73
CA SER A 121 11.85 6.93 -6.63
C SER A 121 12.98 7.12 -7.64
N ARG A 122 13.13 8.33 -8.20
CA ARG A 122 14.24 8.65 -9.12
C ARG A 122 15.60 8.58 -8.42
N VAL A 123 15.71 9.08 -7.19
CA VAL A 123 16.95 8.98 -6.38
C VAL A 123 17.30 7.52 -6.11
N THR A 124 16.32 6.71 -5.69
CA THR A 124 16.53 5.29 -5.40
C THR A 124 16.93 4.50 -6.66
N SER A 125 16.28 4.79 -7.80
CA SER A 125 16.64 4.15 -9.08
C SER A 125 18.04 4.52 -9.53
N ALA A 126 18.42 5.80 -9.43
CA ALA A 126 19.77 6.25 -9.78
C ALA A 126 20.84 5.62 -8.88
N LEU A 127 20.55 5.47 -7.58
CA LEU A 127 21.45 4.77 -6.65
C LEU A 127 21.62 3.30 -7.05
N ALA A 128 20.53 2.60 -7.32
CA ALA A 128 20.55 1.19 -7.72
C ALA A 128 21.33 1.01 -9.05
N GLU A 129 21.10 1.87 -10.03
CA GLU A 129 21.81 1.85 -11.31
C GLU A 129 23.31 2.11 -11.13
N THR A 130 23.67 3.10 -10.30
CA THR A 130 25.08 3.43 -10.01
C THR A 130 25.79 2.25 -9.33
N VAL A 131 25.16 1.60 -8.34
CA VAL A 131 25.75 0.45 -7.64
C VAL A 131 25.87 -0.76 -8.57
N GLN A 132 24.85 -1.05 -9.38
CA GLN A 132 24.90 -2.15 -10.36
C GLN A 132 25.93 -1.90 -11.44
N GLY A 133 26.10 -0.66 -11.89
CA GLY A 133 27.04 -0.23 -12.93
C GLY A 133 28.41 0.22 -12.39
N ILE A 134 28.75 -0.06 -11.12
CA ILE A 134 29.97 0.48 -10.48
C ILE A 134 31.26 0.15 -11.24
N ARG A 135 31.37 -1.08 -11.77
CA ARG A 135 32.54 -1.51 -12.56
C ARG A 135 32.70 -0.68 -13.85
N VAL A 136 31.58 -0.35 -14.49
CA VAL A 136 31.59 0.49 -15.70
C VAL A 136 31.96 1.92 -15.34
N THR A 137 31.37 2.46 -14.28
CA THR A 137 31.68 3.81 -13.78
C THR A 137 33.16 3.96 -13.47
N GLN A 138 33.76 3.03 -12.73
CA GLN A 138 35.18 3.02 -12.41
C GLN A 138 36.06 2.75 -13.63
N GLY A 139 35.68 1.80 -14.50
CA GLY A 139 36.44 1.47 -15.69
C GLY A 139 36.56 2.63 -16.70
N PHE A 140 35.59 3.56 -16.70
CA PHE A 140 35.60 4.76 -17.55
C PHE A 140 35.87 6.07 -16.81
N ALA A 141 36.29 6.00 -15.53
CA ALA A 141 36.58 7.16 -14.67
C ALA A 141 35.44 8.21 -14.68
N ARG A 142 34.20 7.76 -14.49
CA ARG A 142 32.96 8.58 -14.50
C ARG A 142 32.37 8.87 -13.13
N GLU A 143 33.14 8.67 -12.06
CA GLU A 143 32.69 8.82 -10.67
C GLU A 143 32.15 10.23 -10.41
N ASP A 144 32.90 11.26 -10.78
CA ASP A 144 32.49 12.65 -10.56
C ASP A 144 31.23 13.02 -11.33
N THR A 145 31.08 12.51 -12.57
CA THR A 145 29.87 12.73 -13.37
C THR A 145 28.65 12.14 -12.70
N ASN A 146 28.74 10.88 -12.27
CA ASN A 146 27.65 10.18 -11.61
C ASN A 146 27.33 10.78 -10.23
N ALA A 147 28.35 11.15 -9.45
CA ALA A 147 28.18 11.87 -8.19
C ALA A 147 27.47 13.20 -8.39
N GLY A 148 27.82 13.95 -9.44
CA GLY A 148 27.18 15.21 -9.79
C GLY A 148 25.69 15.03 -10.18
N ILE A 149 25.35 13.97 -10.92
CA ILE A 149 23.96 13.64 -11.26
C ILE A 149 23.18 13.29 -9.98
N PHE A 150 23.74 12.42 -9.16
CA PHE A 150 23.11 12.00 -7.90
C PHE A 150 22.88 13.19 -6.95
N THR A 151 23.86 14.07 -6.79
CA THR A 151 23.75 15.27 -5.96
C THR A 151 22.62 16.20 -6.44
N ARG A 152 22.42 16.36 -7.76
CA ARG A 152 21.29 17.14 -8.29
C ARG A 152 19.94 16.50 -7.95
N LEU A 153 19.83 15.18 -8.06
CA LEU A 153 18.61 14.46 -7.71
C LEU A 153 18.28 14.58 -6.22
N VAL A 154 19.28 14.40 -5.35
CA VAL A 154 19.11 14.56 -3.89
C VAL A 154 18.71 15.98 -3.52
N ARG A 155 19.32 17.01 -4.17
CA ARG A 155 18.94 18.41 -3.95
C ARG A 155 17.49 18.68 -4.39
N SER A 156 17.06 18.11 -5.51
CA SER A 156 15.67 18.20 -5.96
C SER A 156 14.72 17.53 -4.97
N LEU A 157 15.08 16.36 -4.46
CA LEU A 157 14.32 15.67 -3.42
C LEU A 157 14.20 16.55 -2.16
N ALA A 158 15.32 17.07 -1.67
CA ALA A 158 15.34 17.95 -0.49
C ALA A 158 14.41 19.16 -0.67
N GLY A 159 14.41 19.80 -1.84
CA GLY A 159 13.49 20.90 -2.16
C GLY A 159 12.02 20.48 -2.12
N ASN A 160 11.67 19.31 -2.66
CA ASN A 160 10.30 18.79 -2.63
C ASN A 160 9.87 18.40 -1.22
N VAL A 161 10.78 17.81 -0.41
CA VAL A 161 10.51 17.50 1.02
C VAL A 161 10.21 18.78 1.78
N VAL A 162 11.03 19.82 1.64
CA VAL A 162 10.83 21.13 2.29
C VAL A 162 9.49 21.75 1.86
N LYS A 163 9.13 21.68 0.57
CA LYS A 163 7.86 22.18 0.06
C LYS A 163 6.66 21.46 0.68
N THR A 164 6.71 20.13 0.75
CA THR A 164 5.65 19.32 1.38
C THR A 164 5.56 19.65 2.88
N ALA A 165 6.71 19.69 3.56
CA ALA A 165 6.79 20.04 4.97
C ALA A 165 6.20 21.44 5.25
N SER A 166 6.52 22.43 4.43
CA SER A 166 5.99 23.80 4.57
C SER A 166 4.47 23.86 4.45
N LEU A 167 3.89 23.11 3.49
CA LEU A 167 2.44 23.03 3.33
C LEU A 167 1.79 22.36 4.55
N THR A 168 2.38 21.26 5.03
CA THR A 168 1.87 20.54 6.20
C THR A 168 2.03 21.35 7.49
N SER A 169 3.16 22.04 7.66
CA SER A 169 3.44 22.91 8.81
C SER A 169 2.53 24.13 8.89
N LEU A 170 1.93 24.56 7.77
CA LEU A 170 0.92 25.60 7.77
C LEU A 170 -0.47 25.03 8.00
N TYR A 171 -0.76 23.85 7.45
CA TYR A 171 -2.06 23.20 7.54
C TYR A 171 -2.42 22.78 8.97
N LEU A 172 -1.49 22.14 9.70
CA LEU A 172 -1.77 21.64 11.05
C LEU A 172 -2.14 22.75 12.05
N PRO A 173 -1.37 23.86 12.19
CA PRO A 173 -1.77 24.95 13.06
C PRO A 173 -3.09 25.61 12.68
N LEU A 174 -3.44 25.65 11.39
CA LEU A 174 -4.74 26.18 10.97
C LEU A 174 -5.91 25.28 11.39
N LEU A 175 -5.72 23.95 11.42
CA LEU A 175 -6.70 23.05 12.00
C LEU A 175 -6.82 23.24 13.51
N GLU A 176 -5.69 23.36 14.21
CA GLU A 176 -5.68 23.63 15.64
C GLU A 176 -6.32 24.99 16.00
N LEU A 177 -6.08 26.02 15.17
CA LEU A 177 -6.70 27.31 15.30
C LEU A 177 -8.24 27.26 15.23
N ASN A 178 -8.80 26.37 14.41
CA ASN A 178 -10.25 26.16 14.38
C ASN A 178 -10.76 25.57 15.70
N ALA A 179 -10.04 24.60 16.29
CA ALA A 179 -10.40 24.05 17.59
C ALA A 179 -10.30 25.10 18.71
N HIS A 180 -9.21 25.88 18.72
CA HIS A 180 -9.04 26.96 19.65
C HIS A 180 -10.06 28.11 19.42
N GLY A 181 -10.38 28.39 18.16
CA GLY A 181 -11.44 29.34 17.79
C GLY A 181 -12.82 28.93 18.33
N PHE A 182 -13.12 27.62 18.23
CA PHE A 182 -14.31 27.05 18.86
C PHE A 182 -14.29 27.25 20.39
N MET A 183 -13.16 26.96 21.04
CA MET A 183 -13.01 27.14 22.48
C MET A 183 -13.21 28.63 22.92
N ALA A 184 -12.63 29.55 22.16
CA ALA A 184 -12.80 30.99 22.40
C ALA A 184 -14.25 31.43 22.20
N ALA A 185 -14.91 30.95 21.12
CA ALA A 185 -16.32 31.24 20.87
C ALA A 185 -17.23 30.61 21.94
N LEU A 186 -16.92 29.38 22.38
CA LEU A 186 -17.63 28.69 23.45
C LEU A 186 -17.56 29.48 24.76
N ILE A 187 -16.38 29.98 25.16
CA ILE A 187 -16.20 30.78 26.36
C ILE A 187 -16.90 32.15 26.22
N GLY A 188 -16.78 32.80 25.07
CA GLY A 188 -17.39 34.10 24.82
C GLY A 188 -18.93 34.04 24.79
N VAL A 189 -19.48 33.24 23.88
CA VAL A 189 -20.93 33.11 23.68
C VAL A 189 -21.58 32.34 24.82
N GLY A 190 -20.98 31.21 25.23
CA GLY A 190 -21.52 30.37 26.29
C GLY A 190 -21.38 31.03 27.69
N GLY A 191 -20.26 31.72 27.94
CA GLY A 191 -20.06 32.49 29.19
C GLY A 191 -21.02 33.64 29.28
N TRP A 192 -21.25 34.40 28.20
CA TRP A 192 -22.25 35.45 28.15
C TRP A 192 -23.68 34.91 28.40
N ALA A 193 -24.01 33.78 27.76
CA ALA A 193 -25.30 33.09 27.93
C ALA A 193 -25.52 32.62 29.40
N ALA A 194 -24.46 32.11 30.04
CA ALA A 194 -24.50 31.70 31.44
C ALA A 194 -24.74 32.87 32.38
N LEU A 195 -24.09 34.03 32.15
CA LEU A 195 -24.26 35.24 32.94
C LEU A 195 -25.64 35.89 32.72
N SER A 196 -26.20 35.75 31.51
CA SER A 196 -27.52 36.30 31.13
C SER A 196 -28.69 35.44 31.59
N GLY A 197 -28.46 34.31 32.27
CA GLY A 197 -29.52 33.44 32.78
C GLY A 197 -30.34 32.72 31.69
N THR A 198 -29.81 32.58 30.48
CA THR A 198 -30.53 32.02 29.33
C THR A 198 -30.56 30.47 29.30
N GLY A 199 -30.34 29.81 30.45
CA GLY A 199 -30.44 28.37 30.61
C GLY A 199 -29.16 27.59 30.24
N THR A 200 -28.02 28.28 30.10
CA THR A 200 -26.70 27.69 29.94
C THR A 200 -26.00 27.65 31.29
N GLY A 201 -25.67 26.46 31.78
CA GLY A 201 -24.96 26.28 33.04
C GLY A 201 -23.45 26.26 32.87
N LEU A 202 -22.69 26.53 33.94
CA LEU A 202 -21.23 26.33 33.91
C LEU A 202 -20.86 24.91 33.62
N GLY A 203 -21.66 23.90 34.01
CA GLY A 203 -21.49 22.49 33.71
C GLY A 203 -21.57 22.20 32.21
N ASP A 204 -22.44 22.93 31.49
CA ASP A 204 -22.53 22.77 30.03
C ASP A 204 -21.24 23.20 29.34
N LEU A 205 -20.66 24.36 29.79
CA LEU A 205 -19.40 24.84 29.22
C LEU A 205 -18.24 23.88 29.43
N VAL A 206 -18.15 23.33 30.66
CA VAL A 206 -17.11 22.31 30.96
C VAL A 206 -17.32 21.04 30.14
N THR A 207 -18.57 20.60 29.97
CA THR A 207 -18.91 19.46 29.15
C THR A 207 -18.52 19.67 27.68
N PHE A 208 -18.86 20.83 27.13
CA PHE A 208 -18.50 21.17 25.75
C PHE A 208 -17.00 21.33 25.58
N PHE A 209 -16.26 21.80 26.55
CA PHE A 209 -14.81 21.88 26.51
C PHE A 209 -14.17 20.51 26.34
N PHE A 210 -14.58 19.50 27.11
CA PHE A 210 -14.07 18.14 26.98
C PHE A 210 -14.57 17.43 25.71
N LEU A 211 -15.82 17.64 25.31
CA LEU A 211 -16.38 17.06 24.11
C LEU A 211 -15.79 17.67 22.84
N ALA A 212 -15.29 18.90 22.87
CA ALA A 212 -14.64 19.53 21.74
C ALA A 212 -13.38 18.78 21.29
N ASP A 213 -12.53 18.39 22.23
CA ASP A 213 -11.34 17.59 21.90
C ASP A 213 -11.73 16.25 21.26
N LEU A 214 -12.73 15.56 21.80
CA LEU A 214 -13.28 14.33 21.27
C LEU A 214 -13.90 14.51 19.87
N PHE A 215 -14.37 15.70 19.54
CA PHE A 215 -14.94 16.03 18.23
C PHE A 215 -13.86 16.40 17.18
N PHE A 216 -12.90 17.25 17.55
CA PHE A 216 -11.90 17.77 16.60
C PHE A 216 -10.72 16.82 16.38
N SER A 217 -10.27 16.07 17.39
CA SER A 217 -9.15 15.13 17.29
C SER A 217 -9.30 14.08 16.16
N PRO A 218 -10.47 13.45 15.95
CA PRO A 218 -10.65 12.52 14.85
C PRO A 218 -10.44 13.10 13.44
N ILE A 219 -10.67 14.39 13.27
CA ILE A 219 -10.57 15.06 11.97
C ILE A 219 -9.12 15.01 11.45
N THR A 220 -8.16 15.26 12.33
CA THR A 220 -6.73 15.20 12.00
C THR A 220 -6.30 13.78 11.72
N ILE A 221 -6.79 12.80 12.50
CA ILE A 221 -6.50 11.39 12.34
C ILE A 221 -7.00 10.86 10.98
N ILE A 222 -8.27 11.11 10.65
CA ILE A 222 -8.86 10.66 9.38
C ILE A 222 -8.11 11.24 8.18
N GLY A 223 -7.66 12.50 8.28
CA GLY A 223 -6.87 13.15 7.23
C GLY A 223 -5.56 12.44 6.90
N THR A 224 -4.84 11.95 7.90
CA THR A 224 -3.58 11.21 7.72
C THR A 224 -3.81 9.77 7.20
N GLN A 225 -4.88 9.12 7.62
CA GLN A 225 -5.22 7.75 7.27
C GLN A 225 -5.57 7.57 5.79
N LEU A 226 -6.02 8.61 5.10
CA LEU A 226 -6.42 8.52 3.69
C LEU A 226 -5.25 8.12 2.77
N SER A 227 -4.04 8.61 3.04
CA SER A 227 -2.84 8.25 2.26
C SER A 227 -2.47 6.78 2.43
N GLU A 228 -2.51 6.29 3.66
CA GLU A 228 -2.22 4.88 3.96
C GLU A 228 -3.29 3.94 3.41
N ALA A 229 -4.56 4.34 3.45
CA ALA A 229 -5.64 3.60 2.81
C ALA A 229 -5.41 3.44 1.29
N THR A 230 -4.93 4.48 0.62
CA THR A 230 -4.59 4.42 -0.81
C THR A 230 -3.46 3.41 -1.09
N LEU A 231 -2.43 3.36 -0.24
CA LEU A 231 -1.36 2.36 -0.36
C LEU A 231 -1.87 0.94 -0.12
N ALA A 232 -2.74 0.75 0.86
CA ALA A 232 -3.35 -0.54 1.15
C ALA A 232 -4.23 -1.03 -0.02
N MET A 233 -5.02 -0.15 -0.63
CA MET A 233 -5.83 -0.47 -1.81
C MET A 233 -4.97 -0.82 -3.03
N ALA A 234 -3.88 -0.08 -3.27
CA ALA A 234 -2.95 -0.41 -4.35
C ALA A 234 -2.25 -1.77 -4.13
N GLY A 235 -1.91 -2.09 -2.88
CA GLY A 235 -1.40 -3.42 -2.49
C GLY A 235 -2.43 -4.51 -2.74
N ALA A 236 -3.68 -4.29 -2.35
CA ALA A 236 -4.78 -5.21 -2.58
C ALA A 236 -5.02 -5.47 -4.08
N GLU A 237 -5.05 -4.41 -4.90
CA GLU A 237 -5.22 -4.56 -6.34
C GLU A 237 -4.11 -5.42 -6.97
N ARG A 238 -2.85 -5.21 -6.58
CA ARG A 238 -1.73 -6.03 -7.06
C ARG A 238 -1.79 -7.47 -6.57
N TYR A 239 -2.21 -7.69 -5.32
CA TYR A 239 -2.40 -9.00 -4.73
C TYR A 239 -3.48 -9.79 -5.48
N PHE A 240 -4.69 -9.23 -5.62
CA PHE A 240 -5.79 -9.90 -6.31
C PHE A 240 -5.51 -10.14 -7.79
N ARG A 241 -4.81 -9.23 -8.46
CA ARG A 241 -4.38 -9.43 -9.85
C ARG A 241 -3.51 -10.69 -10.03
N VAL A 242 -2.72 -11.09 -9.03
CA VAL A 242 -1.98 -12.36 -9.08
C VAL A 242 -2.93 -13.53 -8.80
N LEU A 243 -3.76 -13.41 -7.79
CA LEU A 243 -4.68 -14.46 -7.36
C LEU A 243 -5.72 -14.79 -8.43
N ASP A 244 -6.20 -13.78 -9.15
CA ASP A 244 -7.18 -13.90 -10.23
C ASP A 244 -6.57 -14.41 -11.55
N THR A 245 -5.24 -14.59 -11.62
CA THR A 245 -4.60 -15.19 -12.79
C THR A 245 -4.83 -16.70 -12.75
N PRO A 246 -5.65 -17.29 -13.64
CA PRO A 246 -5.91 -18.73 -13.60
C PRO A 246 -4.63 -19.50 -13.89
N PRO A 247 -4.44 -20.68 -13.32
CA PRO A 247 -3.35 -21.58 -13.74
C PRO A 247 -3.52 -21.95 -15.21
N ALA A 248 -2.39 -22.04 -15.94
CA ALA A 248 -2.43 -22.31 -17.37
C ALA A 248 -2.98 -23.71 -17.72
N TRP A 249 -2.93 -24.62 -16.76
CA TRP A 249 -3.53 -25.96 -16.87
C TRP A 249 -4.05 -26.43 -15.51
N THR A 250 -5.06 -27.25 -15.57
CA THR A 250 -5.60 -28.01 -14.45
C THR A 250 -5.76 -29.45 -14.90
N ASP A 251 -5.68 -30.39 -13.98
CA ASP A 251 -5.98 -31.78 -14.30
C ASP A 251 -7.39 -31.90 -14.86
N LYS A 252 -7.56 -32.80 -15.83
CA LYS A 252 -8.89 -33.11 -16.37
C LYS A 252 -9.73 -33.77 -15.28
N PRO A 253 -11.07 -33.60 -15.30
CA PRO A 253 -11.94 -34.20 -14.29
C PRO A 253 -11.84 -35.74 -14.22
N ASP A 254 -11.39 -36.37 -15.29
CA ASP A 254 -11.22 -37.83 -15.47
C ASP A 254 -9.73 -38.26 -15.43
N ALA A 255 -8.83 -37.37 -14.98
CA ALA A 255 -7.40 -37.70 -14.85
C ALA A 255 -7.21 -38.81 -13.81
N GLY A 256 -6.63 -39.93 -14.26
CA GLY A 256 -6.25 -41.03 -13.40
C GLY A 256 -4.89 -40.86 -12.74
N GLU A 257 -4.59 -41.65 -11.72
CA GLU A 257 -3.24 -41.68 -11.14
C GLU A 257 -2.22 -42.21 -12.16
N CYS A 258 -1.09 -41.48 -12.30
CA CYS A 258 -0.02 -41.88 -13.17
C CYS A 258 0.66 -43.17 -12.62
N PRO A 259 0.69 -44.29 -13.38
CA PRO A 259 1.36 -45.48 -12.93
C PRO A 259 2.88 -45.27 -12.83
N ARG A 260 3.57 -46.14 -12.09
CA ARG A 260 5.04 -46.09 -11.99
C ARG A 260 5.68 -46.24 -13.38
N LEU A 261 6.33 -45.15 -13.83
CA LEU A 261 6.98 -45.10 -15.14
C LEU A 261 8.21 -46.02 -15.15
N GLN A 262 8.38 -46.79 -16.25
CA GLN A 262 9.54 -47.68 -16.46
C GLN A 262 10.77 -46.94 -17.01
N GLY A 263 10.62 -45.66 -17.38
CA GLY A 263 11.71 -44.83 -17.91
C GLY A 263 11.96 -44.99 -19.40
N HIS A 264 11.01 -45.52 -20.17
CA HIS A 264 11.03 -45.47 -21.64
C HIS A 264 10.49 -44.13 -22.10
N VAL A 265 11.31 -43.33 -22.78
CA VAL A 265 10.93 -42.00 -23.30
C VAL A 265 11.15 -41.97 -24.80
N GLU A 266 10.13 -41.60 -25.56
CA GLU A 266 10.21 -41.49 -27.02
C GLU A 266 9.73 -40.09 -27.45
N PHE A 267 10.56 -39.40 -28.21
CA PHE A 267 10.23 -38.17 -28.93
C PHE A 267 9.86 -38.51 -30.36
N ARG A 268 8.63 -38.17 -30.78
CA ARG A 268 8.11 -38.39 -32.13
C ARG A 268 7.71 -37.06 -32.74
N ASP A 269 8.51 -36.57 -33.67
CA ASP A 269 8.25 -35.32 -34.41
C ASP A 269 7.91 -34.13 -33.51
N VAL A 270 8.66 -33.97 -32.43
CA VAL A 270 8.37 -32.92 -31.44
C VAL A 270 8.90 -31.59 -31.94
N GLY A 271 7.98 -30.63 -32.13
CA GLY A 271 8.25 -29.23 -32.35
C GLY A 271 7.84 -28.40 -31.11
N PHE A 272 8.60 -27.37 -30.80
CA PHE A 272 8.26 -26.48 -29.67
C PHE A 272 8.65 -25.02 -29.94
N ALA A 273 7.82 -24.09 -29.49
CA ALA A 273 8.06 -22.67 -29.53
C ALA A 273 7.64 -22.01 -28.17
N TYR A 274 8.49 -21.18 -27.60
CA TYR A 274 8.11 -20.33 -26.45
C TYR A 274 7.18 -19.18 -26.86
N VAL A 275 7.32 -18.71 -28.11
CA VAL A 275 6.47 -17.71 -28.75
C VAL A 275 5.98 -18.30 -30.07
N PRO A 276 4.67 -18.24 -30.41
CA PRO A 276 4.08 -18.92 -31.55
C PRO A 276 4.86 -18.79 -32.87
N ASP A 277 5.44 -17.62 -33.15
CA ASP A 277 6.14 -17.31 -34.39
C ASP A 277 7.67 -17.58 -34.34
N ARG A 278 8.18 -18.18 -33.26
CA ARG A 278 9.61 -18.45 -33.09
C ARG A 278 9.85 -19.88 -32.58
N PRO A 279 9.75 -20.86 -33.45
CA PRO A 279 10.03 -22.26 -33.09
C PRO A 279 11.49 -22.42 -32.66
N VAL A 280 11.71 -23.20 -31.61
CA VAL A 280 13.03 -23.51 -31.02
C VAL A 280 13.41 -24.96 -31.25
N LEU A 281 12.41 -25.84 -31.27
CA LEU A 281 12.60 -27.25 -31.61
C LEU A 281 11.85 -27.59 -32.90
N HIS A 282 12.49 -28.34 -33.77
CA HIS A 282 11.93 -28.78 -35.04
C HIS A 282 12.15 -30.29 -35.20
N ASP A 283 11.08 -31.06 -35.40
CA ASP A 283 11.10 -32.46 -35.77
C ASP A 283 12.06 -33.33 -34.92
N ILE A 284 12.08 -33.11 -33.60
CA ILE A 284 12.95 -33.87 -32.71
C ILE A 284 12.44 -35.30 -32.60
N ARG A 285 13.34 -36.25 -32.91
CA ARG A 285 13.08 -37.71 -32.86
C ARG A 285 14.22 -38.40 -32.14
N PHE A 286 13.96 -39.08 -31.07
CA PHE A 286 14.87 -40.03 -30.44
C PHE A 286 14.15 -40.90 -29.43
N THR A 287 14.74 -42.03 -29.06
CA THR A 287 14.21 -42.93 -28.02
C THR A 287 15.27 -43.14 -26.95
N ALA A 288 14.88 -43.02 -25.71
CA ALA A 288 15.67 -43.36 -24.53
C ALA A 288 15.08 -44.60 -23.86
N LEU A 289 15.84 -45.68 -23.79
CA LEU A 289 15.44 -46.91 -23.11
C LEU A 289 15.66 -46.84 -21.61
N PRO A 290 14.94 -47.63 -20.80
CA PRO A 290 15.14 -47.70 -19.36
C PRO A 290 16.60 -47.88 -18.97
N GLY A 291 17.13 -47.00 -18.10
CA GLY A 291 18.52 -47.01 -17.66
C GLY A 291 19.55 -46.48 -18.68
N GLN A 292 19.14 -46.09 -19.88
CA GLN A 292 20.01 -45.48 -20.86
C GLN A 292 20.34 -44.03 -20.54
N VAL A 293 21.59 -43.63 -20.76
CA VAL A 293 22.05 -42.24 -20.64
C VAL A 293 22.18 -41.63 -22.04
N ILE A 294 21.47 -40.52 -22.26
CA ILE A 294 21.55 -39.75 -23.53
C ILE A 294 22.20 -38.40 -23.24
N ALA A 295 23.25 -38.05 -23.99
CA ALA A 295 23.92 -36.78 -23.93
C ALA A 295 23.44 -35.86 -25.08
N LEU A 296 22.89 -34.67 -24.72
CA LEU A 296 22.53 -33.64 -25.67
C LEU A 296 23.71 -32.67 -25.87
N VAL A 297 24.32 -32.64 -27.05
CA VAL A 297 25.49 -31.80 -27.36
C VAL A 297 25.13 -30.77 -28.43
N GLY A 298 25.69 -29.56 -28.31
CA GLY A 298 25.47 -28.48 -29.27
C GLY A 298 25.87 -27.12 -28.70
N HIS A 299 25.90 -26.10 -29.55
CA HIS A 299 26.21 -24.73 -29.15
C HIS A 299 25.13 -24.10 -28.20
N THR A 300 25.46 -22.99 -27.55
CA THR A 300 24.48 -22.26 -26.72
C THR A 300 23.34 -21.78 -27.63
N GLY A 301 22.09 -21.96 -27.15
CA GLY A 301 20.90 -21.61 -27.92
C GLY A 301 20.37 -22.68 -28.88
N SER A 302 20.99 -23.89 -28.96
CA SER A 302 20.52 -24.98 -29.83
C SER A 302 19.33 -25.79 -29.33
N GLY A 303 18.66 -25.32 -28.25
CA GLY A 303 17.45 -25.99 -27.76
C GLY A 303 17.65 -27.14 -26.77
N LYS A 304 18.88 -27.45 -26.34
CA LYS A 304 19.17 -28.57 -25.40
C LYS A 304 18.36 -28.52 -24.11
N SER A 305 18.36 -27.37 -23.45
CA SER A 305 17.58 -27.16 -22.21
C SER A 305 16.07 -27.19 -22.47
N THR A 306 15.63 -26.84 -23.66
CA THR A 306 14.22 -26.85 -24.05
C THR A 306 13.70 -28.29 -24.25
N ILE A 307 14.56 -29.26 -24.60
CA ILE A 307 14.19 -30.69 -24.71
C ILE A 307 13.93 -31.28 -23.31
N ILE A 308 14.64 -30.79 -22.28
CA ILE A 308 14.57 -31.34 -20.93
C ILE A 308 13.45 -30.66 -20.11
N GLY A 309 13.19 -29.38 -20.34
CA GLY A 309 12.22 -28.55 -19.61
C GLY A 309 10.86 -28.48 -20.26
#